data_c06b59b49e8fa2e9acd514d2f5b463cd
#
_entry.id   c06b59b49e8fa2e9acd514d2f5b463cd
#
_cell.length_a   1.000
_cell.length_b   1.000
_cell.length_c   1.000
_cell.angle_alpha   90.00
_cell.angle_beta   90.00
_cell.angle_gamma   90.00
#
_symmetry.space_group_name_H-M   'P 1'
#
loop_
_entity.id
_entity.type
_entity.pdbx_description
1 polymer ?
#
loop_
_entity_poly.entity_id
_entity_poly.type
_entity_poly.pdbx_seq_one_letter_code
_entity_poly.pdbx_strand_id
1 'polypeptide(L)'
;MPLLDDGAMAYLKPSATTKIFNNLANNLAMRSTLWDVHTLEVARRNAVDPQRVPVIPLQHNGSLFIVSTRGESDWVKNVRAAGIVRLGQKGSLVTYAATEVPADERSDIITAYRKKAGREVNGYWKKLPGDADHPTFKLTTS
;
A
#
# COMPACT_ATOMS: atom_id res chain seq x y z
N MET A 1 8.03 -5.04 -19.36
CA MET A 1 8.44 -4.50 -19.25
C MET A 1 9.33 -3.77 -19.05
N PRO A 2 9.46 -3.61 -19.14
CA PRO A 2 10.37 -2.97 -18.71
C PRO A 2 10.22 -1.75 -18.39
N LEU A 3 9.66 -1.55 -18.39
CA LEU A 3 9.64 -0.81 -18.12
C LEU A 3 9.71 -0.09 -17.52
N LEU A 4 9.53 -0.14 -17.57
CA LEU A 4 9.69 0.34 -17.08
C LEU A 4 10.15 1.08 -16.58
N ASP A 5 10.36 0.74 -16.53
CA ASP A 5 10.89 1.53 -15.98
C ASP A 5 11.23 2.61 -16.63
N ASP A 6 11.05 2.86 -17.07
CA ASP A 6 11.18 4.04 -17.86
C ASP A 6 11.56 5.31 -17.10
N GLY A 7 12.02 5.22 -15.88
CA GLY A 7 12.50 6.35 -15.11
C GLY A 7 11.45 7.36 -14.65
N ALA A 8 10.30 7.39 -15.29
CA ALA A 8 9.26 8.35 -14.93
C ALA A 8 8.46 7.91 -13.69
N MET A 9 8.44 6.64 -13.42
CA MET A 9 7.69 6.08 -12.30
C MET A 9 8.54 5.09 -11.53
N ALA A 10 8.65 5.32 -10.23
CA ALA A 10 9.38 4.41 -9.35
C ALA A 10 8.51 3.19 -9.03
N TYR A 11 9.06 2.00 -9.25
CA TYR A 11 8.33 0.76 -9.00
C TYR A 11 9.29 -0.38 -8.70
N LEU A 12 8.98 -1.14 -7.65
CA LEU A 12 9.73 -2.33 -7.28
C LEU A 12 8.98 -3.58 -7.76
N LYS A 13 9.71 -4.51 -8.34
CA LYS A 13 9.13 -5.70 -8.97
C LYS A 13 8.35 -6.55 -7.96
N PRO A 14 7.23 -7.16 -8.38
CA PRO A 14 6.39 -7.94 -7.47
C PRO A 14 7.10 -9.08 -6.74
N SER A 15 8.07 -9.73 -7.38
CA SER A 15 8.76 -10.86 -6.76
C SER A 15 9.43 -10.48 -5.44
N ALA A 16 10.10 -9.32 -5.40
CA ALA A 16 10.73 -8.83 -4.17
C ALA A 16 9.68 -8.51 -3.10
N THR A 17 8.57 -7.95 -3.50
CA THR A 17 7.48 -7.60 -2.60
C THR A 17 6.85 -8.84 -1.98
N THR A 18 6.55 -9.84 -2.81
CA THR A 18 5.94 -11.08 -2.34
C THR A 18 6.84 -11.75 -1.30
N LYS A 19 8.16 -11.76 -1.55
CA LYS A 19 9.11 -12.35 -0.62
C LYS A 19 9.10 -11.63 0.73
N ILE A 20 9.07 -10.29 0.74
CA ILE A 20 9.05 -9.52 1.97
C ILE A 20 7.75 -9.76 2.73
N PHE A 21 6.61 -9.78 2.05
CA PHE A 21 5.35 -10.09 2.71
C PHE A 21 5.31 -11.51 3.26
N ASN A 22 5.89 -12.48 2.55
CA ASN A 22 5.96 -13.85 3.05
C ASN A 22 6.83 -13.94 4.29
N ASN A 23 7.95 -13.22 4.33
CA ASN A 23 8.80 -13.15 5.51
C ASN A 23 8.06 -12.54 6.69
N LEU A 24 7.31 -11.47 6.45
CA LEU A 24 6.50 -10.84 7.48
C LEU A 24 5.46 -11.83 8.03
N ALA A 25 4.77 -12.54 7.14
CA ALA A 25 3.74 -13.50 7.52
C ALA A 25 4.31 -14.66 8.35
N ASN A 26 5.57 -15.03 8.13
CA ASN A 26 6.20 -16.17 8.80
C ASN A 26 7.00 -15.77 10.04
N ASN A 27 7.11 -14.49 10.34
CA ASN A 27 7.93 -14.00 11.45
C ASN A 27 7.08 -13.79 12.69
N LEU A 28 7.24 -14.66 13.68
CA LEU A 28 6.46 -14.59 14.92
C LEU A 28 6.71 -13.31 15.71
N ALA A 29 7.88 -12.71 15.57
CA ALA A 29 8.19 -11.45 16.26
C ALA A 29 7.37 -10.27 15.72
N MET A 30 6.74 -10.44 14.55
CA MET A 30 5.91 -9.42 13.93
C MET A 30 4.42 -9.67 14.10
N ARG A 31 4.02 -10.42 15.13
CA ARG A 31 2.63 -10.80 15.33
C ARG A 31 1.68 -9.61 15.38
N SER A 32 2.07 -8.54 16.07
CA SER A 32 1.22 -7.36 16.16
C SER A 32 0.98 -6.72 14.77
N THR A 33 2.01 -6.70 13.94
CA THR A 33 1.90 -6.21 12.57
C THR A 33 1.04 -7.15 11.71
N LEU A 34 1.21 -8.46 11.87
CA LEU A 34 0.41 -9.46 11.14
C LEU A 34 -1.08 -9.33 11.44
N TRP A 35 -1.44 -9.01 12.67
CA TRP A 35 -2.85 -8.84 13.04
C TRP A 35 -3.48 -7.65 12.32
N ASP A 36 -2.68 -6.70 11.85
CA ASP A 36 -3.14 -5.53 11.13
C ASP A 36 -3.10 -5.66 9.61
N VAL A 37 -2.66 -6.80 9.08
CA VAL A 37 -2.68 -7.01 7.63
C VAL A 37 -4.12 -7.17 7.18
N HIS A 38 -4.52 -6.32 6.24
CA HIS A 38 -5.86 -6.31 5.66
C HIS A 38 -5.79 -6.65 4.19
N THR A 39 -6.92 -7.06 3.64
CA THR A 39 -7.06 -7.21 2.18
C THR A 39 -7.58 -5.89 1.62
N LEU A 40 -6.84 -5.34 0.66
CA LEU A 40 -7.31 -4.24 -0.17
C LEU A 40 -7.84 -4.82 -1.46
N GLU A 41 -9.09 -4.49 -1.78
CA GLU A 41 -9.71 -4.91 -3.03
C GLU A 41 -10.01 -3.67 -3.87
N VAL A 42 -9.60 -3.69 -5.13
CA VAL A 42 -9.82 -2.59 -6.05
C VAL A 42 -10.14 -3.12 -7.44
N ALA A 43 -11.04 -2.45 -8.15
CA ALA A 43 -11.38 -2.82 -9.52
C ALA A 43 -10.15 -2.67 -10.42
N ARG A 44 -9.93 -3.64 -11.31
CA ARG A 44 -8.87 -3.55 -12.30
C ARG A 44 -9.31 -2.65 -13.46
N ARG A 45 -8.35 -1.94 -14.02
CA ARG A 45 -8.62 -1.04 -15.15
C ARG A 45 -9.00 -1.80 -16.43
N ASN A 46 -8.54 -3.04 -16.57
CA ASN A 46 -8.62 -3.76 -17.83
C ASN A 46 -9.03 -5.23 -17.66
N ALA A 47 -9.68 -5.57 -16.57
CA ALA A 47 -10.17 -6.92 -16.31
C ALA A 47 -11.43 -6.85 -15.44
N VAL A 48 -12.25 -7.92 -15.50
CA VAL A 48 -13.51 -7.96 -14.75
C VAL A 48 -13.26 -8.25 -13.27
N ASP A 49 -12.34 -9.17 -12.97
CA ASP A 49 -12.08 -9.57 -11.60
C ASP A 49 -11.31 -8.48 -10.86
N PRO A 50 -11.67 -8.18 -9.60
CA PRO A 50 -10.92 -7.19 -8.84
C PRO A 50 -9.53 -7.69 -8.47
N GLN A 51 -8.64 -6.75 -8.21
CA GLN A 51 -7.33 -7.05 -7.67
C GLN A 51 -7.41 -7.06 -6.15
N ARG A 52 -6.75 -8.01 -5.51
CA ARG A 52 -6.63 -8.08 -4.05
C ARG A 52 -5.17 -8.10 -3.67
N VAL A 53 -4.79 -7.23 -2.73
CA VAL A 53 -3.42 -7.16 -2.24
C VAL A 53 -3.42 -7.01 -0.72
N PRO A 54 -2.41 -7.56 -0.03
CA PRO A 54 -2.27 -7.35 1.41
C PRO A 54 -1.70 -5.96 1.68
N VAL A 55 -2.28 -5.26 2.64
CA VAL A 55 -1.79 -3.95 3.07
C VAL A 55 -1.87 -3.84 4.58
N ILE A 56 -1.07 -2.93 5.15
CA ILE A 56 -1.16 -2.57 6.56
C ILE A 56 -1.73 -1.16 6.61
N PRO A 57 -3.02 -0.99 6.91
CA PRO A 57 -3.61 0.35 6.96
C PRO A 57 -3.11 1.12 8.17
N LEU A 58 -3.12 2.44 8.06
CA LEU A 58 -2.61 3.33 9.11
C LEU A 58 -3.72 4.29 9.56
N GLN A 59 -3.98 4.31 10.85
CA GLN A 59 -4.74 5.39 11.47
C GLN A 59 -3.75 6.49 11.87
N HIS A 60 -3.99 7.71 11.41
CA HIS A 60 -3.10 8.83 11.69
C HIS A 60 -3.91 10.12 11.69
N ASN A 61 -3.83 10.86 12.80
CA ASN A 61 -4.55 12.12 12.97
C ASN A 61 -6.05 12.01 12.64
N GLY A 62 -6.67 10.91 13.06
CA GLY A 62 -8.11 10.70 12.88
C GLY A 62 -8.52 10.23 11.49
N SER A 63 -7.58 9.97 10.62
CA SER A 63 -7.87 9.51 9.25
C SER A 63 -7.22 8.15 8.99
N LEU A 64 -7.77 7.45 8.01
CA LEU A 64 -7.27 6.13 7.61
C LEU A 64 -6.50 6.27 6.29
N PHE A 65 -5.32 5.66 6.24
CA PHE A 65 -4.46 5.74 5.06
C PHE A 65 -3.95 4.37 4.65
N ILE A 66 -3.66 4.23 3.35
CA ILE A 66 -2.90 3.11 2.82
C ILE A 66 -1.69 3.66 2.06
N VAL A 67 -0.56 2.97 2.18
CA VAL A 67 0.72 3.41 1.60
C VAL A 67 1.26 2.33 0.69
N SER A 68 1.73 2.73 -0.50
CA SER A 68 2.37 1.78 -1.41
C SER A 68 3.85 1.67 -1.09
N THR A 69 4.29 0.51 -0.64
CA THR A 69 5.70 0.26 -0.35
C THR A 69 6.53 0.12 -1.62
N ARG A 70 5.90 -0.30 -2.73
CA ARG A 70 6.59 -0.56 -3.99
C ARG A 70 6.57 0.61 -4.97
N GLY A 71 5.99 1.75 -4.59
CA GLY A 71 5.89 2.88 -5.49
C GLY A 71 4.67 2.77 -6.41
N GLU A 72 4.85 3.04 -7.69
CA GLU A 72 3.78 3.12 -8.70
C GLU A 72 3.34 1.73 -9.17
N SER A 73 2.79 0.95 -8.25
CA SER A 73 2.34 -0.42 -8.51
C SER A 73 1.01 -0.45 -9.26
N ASP A 74 0.63 -1.63 -9.75
CA ASP A 74 -0.64 -1.80 -10.45
C ASP A 74 -1.83 -1.44 -9.58
N TRP A 75 -1.81 -1.83 -8.30
CA TRP A 75 -2.95 -1.52 -7.44
C TRP A 75 -3.11 0.00 -7.23
N VAL A 76 -1.99 0.73 -7.19
CA VAL A 76 -2.02 2.19 -7.09
C VAL A 76 -2.72 2.79 -8.30
N LYS A 77 -2.36 2.33 -9.50
CA LYS A 77 -2.96 2.81 -10.74
C LYS A 77 -4.44 2.46 -10.80
N ASN A 78 -4.79 1.27 -10.31
CA ASN A 78 -6.19 0.84 -10.24
C ASN A 78 -6.99 1.72 -9.27
N VAL A 79 -6.43 2.07 -8.11
CA VAL A 79 -7.09 2.95 -7.15
C VAL A 79 -7.31 4.35 -7.75
N ARG A 80 -6.30 4.89 -8.43
CA ARG A 80 -6.46 6.20 -9.09
C ARG A 80 -7.60 6.19 -10.10
N ALA A 81 -7.72 5.11 -10.86
CA ALA A 81 -8.77 5.01 -11.88
C ALA A 81 -10.14 4.82 -11.26
N ALA A 82 -10.24 4.02 -10.20
CA ALA A 82 -11.52 3.67 -9.60
C ALA A 82 -12.04 4.71 -8.61
N GLY A 83 -11.15 5.30 -7.81
CA GLY A 83 -11.53 6.23 -6.75
C GLY A 83 -12.21 5.59 -5.56
N ILE A 84 -12.43 4.29 -5.59
CA ILE A 84 -13.12 3.52 -4.56
C ILE A 84 -12.35 2.23 -4.33
N VAL A 85 -12.23 1.83 -3.05
CA VAL A 85 -11.61 0.57 -2.66
C VAL A 85 -12.48 -0.13 -1.60
N ARG A 86 -12.21 -1.40 -1.39
CA ARG A 86 -12.76 -2.13 -0.25
C ARG A 86 -11.60 -2.63 0.59
N LEU A 87 -11.74 -2.54 1.90
CA LEU A 87 -10.66 -2.86 2.82
C LEU A 87 -11.22 -3.62 4.02
N GLY A 88 -10.55 -4.66 4.45
CA GLY A 88 -10.96 -5.39 5.64
C GLY A 88 -10.17 -6.66 5.86
N GLN A 89 -10.65 -7.45 6.80
CA GLN A 89 -10.05 -8.72 7.17
C GLN A 89 -11.09 -9.84 7.11
N LYS A 90 -10.63 -11.04 6.83
CA LYS A 90 -11.46 -12.27 6.88
C LYS A 90 -12.74 -12.16 6.07
N GLY A 91 -12.65 -11.53 4.89
CA GLY A 91 -13.81 -11.40 4.01
C GLY A 91 -14.79 -10.30 4.38
N SER A 92 -14.57 -9.61 5.49
CA SER A 92 -15.45 -8.52 5.95
C SER A 92 -14.90 -7.19 5.41
N LEU A 93 -15.25 -6.86 4.18
CA LEU A 93 -14.69 -5.69 3.49
C LEU A 93 -15.64 -4.50 3.59
N VAL A 94 -15.07 -3.33 3.87
CA VAL A 94 -15.78 -2.06 3.94
C VAL A 94 -15.38 -1.19 2.76
N THR A 95 -16.33 -0.50 2.17
CA THR A 95 -16.10 0.38 1.02
C THR A 95 -15.66 1.77 1.47
N TYR A 96 -14.62 2.29 0.84
CA TYR A 96 -14.08 3.63 1.09
C TYR A 96 -13.87 4.37 -0.21
N ALA A 97 -14.09 5.68 -0.16
CA ALA A 97 -13.54 6.56 -1.20
C ALA A 97 -12.05 6.73 -0.94
N ALA A 98 -11.25 6.73 -2.01
CA ALA A 98 -9.81 6.85 -1.91
C ALA A 98 -9.34 8.13 -2.59
N THR A 99 -8.66 8.98 -1.85
CA THR A 99 -8.12 10.25 -2.35
C THR A 99 -6.62 10.23 -2.20
N GLU A 100 -5.89 10.43 -3.28
CA GLU A 100 -4.43 10.42 -3.22
C GLU A 100 -3.91 11.65 -2.49
N VAL A 101 -3.01 11.42 -1.54
CA VAL A 101 -2.34 12.49 -0.81
C VAL A 101 -1.24 13.09 -1.69
N PRO A 102 -1.20 14.42 -1.86
CA PRO A 102 -0.14 15.05 -2.64
C PRO A 102 1.25 14.64 -2.15
N ALA A 103 2.19 14.54 -3.09
CA ALA A 103 3.53 14.03 -2.79
C ALA A 103 4.23 14.79 -1.66
N ASP A 104 4.05 16.10 -1.61
CA ASP A 104 4.69 16.96 -0.61
C ASP A 104 4.01 16.90 0.77
N GLU A 105 2.90 16.17 0.89
CA GLU A 105 2.18 16.01 2.16
C GLU A 105 2.30 14.60 2.73
N ARG A 106 3.10 13.73 2.12
CA ARG A 106 3.19 12.32 2.51
C ARG A 106 4.12 12.04 3.67
N SER A 107 5.08 12.91 3.93
CA SER A 107 6.21 12.61 4.82
C SER A 107 5.78 12.20 6.23
N ASP A 108 4.89 12.96 6.86
CA ASP A 108 4.42 12.64 8.21
C ASP A 108 3.66 11.31 8.27
N ILE A 109 2.82 11.09 7.27
CA ILE A 109 2.03 9.86 7.16
C ILE A 109 2.96 8.66 7.01
N ILE A 110 3.95 8.78 6.13
CA ILE A 110 4.90 7.70 5.87
C ILE A 110 5.78 7.42 7.08
N THR A 111 6.20 8.46 7.80
CA THR A 111 6.95 8.27 9.05
C THR A 111 6.14 7.43 10.04
N ALA A 112 4.86 7.76 10.22
CA ALA A 112 3.97 7.00 11.10
C ALA A 112 3.76 5.57 10.58
N TYR A 113 3.60 5.42 9.26
CA TYR A 113 3.44 4.11 8.64
C TYR A 113 4.66 3.22 8.88
N ARG A 114 5.86 3.73 8.65
CA ARG A 114 7.08 2.95 8.83
C ARG A 114 7.29 2.55 10.28
N LYS A 115 6.90 3.41 11.20
CA LYS A 115 6.96 3.09 12.63
C LYS A 115 6.02 1.94 12.97
N LYS A 116 4.79 1.97 12.44
CA LYS A 116 3.80 0.92 12.67
C LYS A 116 4.19 -0.39 12.00
N ALA A 117 4.57 -0.34 10.73
CA ALA A 117 4.85 -1.54 9.94
C ALA A 117 6.16 -2.22 10.35
N GLY A 118 7.09 -1.47 10.94
CA GLY A 118 8.28 -2.04 11.52
C GLY A 118 9.42 -2.24 10.53
N ARG A 119 10.40 -3.03 10.97
CA ARG A 119 11.66 -3.18 10.23
C ARG A 119 11.50 -3.88 8.89
N GLU A 120 10.47 -4.70 8.74
CA GLU A 120 10.25 -5.47 7.52
C GLU A 120 10.02 -4.61 6.29
N VAL A 121 9.53 -3.38 6.48
CA VAL A 121 9.32 -2.48 5.34
C VAL A 121 10.55 -1.62 5.04
N ASN A 122 11.55 -1.61 5.90
CA ASN A 122 12.73 -0.77 5.69
C ASN A 122 13.46 -1.09 4.39
N GLY A 123 13.44 -2.34 3.95
CA GLY A 123 14.06 -2.74 2.70
C GLY A 123 13.48 -2.02 1.49
N TYR A 124 12.20 -1.70 1.52
CA TYR A 124 11.57 -0.94 0.43
C TYR A 124 12.12 0.48 0.38
N TRP A 125 12.33 1.11 1.55
CA TRP A 125 12.85 2.47 1.59
C TRP A 125 14.35 2.55 1.31
N LYS A 126 15.09 1.46 1.49
CA LYS A 126 16.48 1.41 1.03
C LYS A 126 16.56 1.48 -0.49
N LYS A 127 15.64 0.81 -1.18
CA LYS A 127 15.61 0.77 -2.64
C LYS A 127 14.89 1.96 -3.24
N LEU A 128 13.93 2.52 -2.51
CA LEU A 128 13.10 3.64 -2.95
C LEU A 128 12.99 4.61 -1.77
N PRO A 129 14.03 5.43 -1.52
CA PRO A 129 14.13 6.18 -0.26
C PRO A 129 13.25 7.41 -0.17
N GLY A 130 12.80 7.97 -1.28
CA GLY A 130 11.99 9.19 -1.25
C GLY A 130 10.56 8.93 -0.84
N ASP A 131 10.08 9.61 0.20
CA ASP A 131 8.69 9.45 0.64
C ASP A 131 7.70 9.82 -0.47
N ALA A 132 8.05 10.81 -1.29
CA ALA A 132 7.21 11.20 -2.42
C ALA A 132 7.01 10.08 -3.45
N ASP A 133 7.91 9.09 -3.46
CA ASP A 133 7.84 7.95 -4.39
C ASP A 133 6.93 6.84 -3.89
N HIS A 134 6.31 7.00 -2.72
CA HIS A 134 5.39 6.02 -2.15
C HIS A 134 3.97 6.59 -2.15
N PRO A 135 3.18 6.30 -3.20
CA PRO A 135 1.80 6.79 -3.25
C PRO A 135 1.02 6.42 -2.00
N THR A 136 0.28 7.39 -1.50
CA THR A 136 -0.47 7.30 -0.26
C THR A 136 -1.89 7.77 -0.52
N PHE A 137 -2.87 7.02 -0.03
CA PHE A 137 -4.28 7.36 -0.21
C PHE A 137 -4.96 7.51 1.15
N LYS A 138 -5.75 8.55 1.26
CA LYS A 138 -6.65 8.74 2.40
C LYS A 138 -7.97 8.05 2.08
N LEU A 139 -8.45 7.23 3.00
CA LEU A 139 -9.68 6.47 2.83
C LEU A 139 -10.77 7.06 3.70
N THR A 140 -11.91 7.33 3.09
CA THR A 140 -13.06 7.90 3.81
C THR A 140 -14.31 7.08 3.52
N THR A 141 -15.15 6.88 4.55
CA THR A 141 -16.46 6.26 4.36
C THR A 141 -17.42 7.31 3.80
N SER A 142 -18.34 6.87 2.97
CA SER A 142 -19.37 7.78 2.44
C SER A 142 -20.50 7.99 3.41
#